data_4f64820c54f259fffda5d2b9b14ea92c
#
_entry.id   4f64820c54f259fffda5d2b9b14ea92c
#
_cell.length_a   1.000
_cell.length_b   1.000
_cell.length_c   1.000
_cell.angle_alpha   90.00
_cell.angle_beta   90.00
_cell.angle_gamma   90.00
#
_symmetry.space_group_name_H-M   'P 1'
#
loop_
_entity.id
_entity.type
_entity.pdbx_description
1 polymer ?
#
loop_
_entity_poly.entity_id
_entity_poly.type
_entity_poly.pdbx_seq_one_letter_code
_entity_poly.pdbx_strand_id
1 'polypeptide(L)'
;MIALGCDHGGFVLMREIIKCLDERNLPYKNFGTFSEDSCDYPAIAEPISRAVAAGEFEKGILICGTGIGMSIAANKIPGIRAALCSDSFSAEMARQHNDANILVLGARVIGTGLALYILDTFLKTPFEGGRHARRVAMLGDLENCR
;
A
#
# COMPACT_ATOMS: atom_id res chain seq x y z
N MET A 1 -10.21 -8.46 2.43
CA MET A 1 -10.63 -7.03 2.56
C MET A 1 -9.40 -6.15 2.47
N ILE A 2 -9.50 -4.97 1.82
CA ILE A 2 -8.40 -4.02 1.61
C ILE A 2 -8.54 -2.82 2.55
N ALA A 3 -7.46 -2.40 3.20
CA ALA A 3 -7.42 -1.15 3.97
C ALA A 3 -6.93 -0.01 3.06
N LEU A 4 -7.66 1.10 3.01
CA LEU A 4 -7.32 2.26 2.20
C LEU A 4 -7.04 3.49 3.07
N GLY A 5 -6.06 4.29 2.69
CA GLY A 5 -5.82 5.59 3.29
C GLY A 5 -5.02 6.53 2.39
N CYS A 6 -5.32 7.81 2.49
CA CYS A 6 -4.56 8.84 1.81
C CYS A 6 -4.45 10.10 2.67
N ASP A 7 -3.43 10.90 2.44
CA ASP A 7 -3.42 12.30 2.90
C ASP A 7 -4.15 13.21 1.89
N HIS A 8 -4.17 14.50 2.18
CA HIS A 8 -4.79 15.50 1.29
C HIS A 8 -4.22 15.49 -0.14
N GLY A 9 -2.93 15.20 -0.30
CA GLY A 9 -2.29 15.10 -1.61
C GLY A 9 -2.70 13.88 -2.43
N GLY A 10 -3.21 12.83 -1.77
CA GLY A 10 -3.70 11.60 -2.38
C GLY A 10 -5.21 11.53 -2.57
N PHE A 11 -5.97 12.50 -2.04
CA PHE A 11 -7.43 12.41 -1.95
C PHE A 11 -8.14 12.21 -3.30
N VAL A 12 -7.75 12.96 -4.34
CA VAL A 12 -8.36 12.84 -5.67
C VAL A 12 -8.11 11.44 -6.27
N LEU A 13 -6.87 10.95 -6.19
CA LEU A 13 -6.54 9.61 -6.70
C LEU A 13 -7.24 8.52 -5.90
N MET A 14 -7.40 8.67 -4.59
CA MET A 14 -8.13 7.73 -3.74
C MET A 14 -9.58 7.56 -4.20
N ARG A 15 -10.27 8.62 -4.60
CA ARG A 15 -11.64 8.55 -5.12
C ARG A 15 -11.73 7.69 -6.38
N GLU A 16 -10.76 7.80 -7.28
CA GLU A 16 -10.72 6.97 -8.49
C GLU A 16 -10.43 5.50 -8.16
N ILE A 17 -9.56 5.24 -7.16
CA ILE A 17 -9.32 3.89 -6.67
C ILE A 17 -10.57 3.29 -6.05
N ILE A 18 -11.27 4.04 -5.19
CA ILE A 18 -12.54 3.60 -4.57
C ILE A 18 -13.54 3.24 -5.65
N LYS A 19 -13.75 4.11 -6.65
CA LYS A 19 -14.64 3.82 -7.77
C LYS A 19 -14.26 2.52 -8.48
N CYS A 20 -12.99 2.30 -8.76
CA CYS A 20 -12.50 1.08 -9.38
C CYS A 20 -12.76 -0.17 -8.53
N LEU A 21 -12.61 -0.09 -7.21
CA LEU A 21 -12.89 -1.20 -6.30
C LEU A 21 -14.39 -1.49 -6.21
N ASP A 22 -15.24 -0.46 -6.17
CA ASP A 22 -16.70 -0.58 -6.18
C ASP A 22 -17.19 -1.26 -7.46
N GLU A 23 -16.71 -0.83 -8.63
CA GLU A 23 -17.05 -1.43 -9.94
C GLU A 23 -16.67 -2.92 -10.02
N ARG A 24 -15.65 -3.34 -9.26
CA ARG A 24 -15.18 -4.74 -9.20
C ARG A 24 -15.77 -5.53 -8.02
N ASN A 25 -16.60 -4.92 -7.20
CA ASN A 25 -17.14 -5.51 -5.95
C ASN A 25 -16.05 -6.03 -5.01
N LEU A 26 -14.90 -5.34 -4.94
CA LEU A 26 -13.82 -5.67 -4.04
C LEU A 26 -14.00 -4.98 -2.68
N PRO A 27 -14.12 -5.74 -1.57
CA PRO A 27 -14.40 -5.15 -0.27
C PRO A 27 -13.19 -4.39 0.28
N TYR A 28 -13.44 -3.18 0.77
CA TYR A 28 -12.44 -2.32 1.39
C TYR A 28 -12.99 -1.57 2.60
N LYS A 29 -12.09 -1.01 3.41
CA LYS A 29 -12.38 -0.02 4.44
C LYS A 29 -11.52 1.21 4.22
N ASN A 30 -12.14 2.37 4.08
CA ASN A 30 -11.45 3.64 3.96
C ASN A 30 -11.23 4.27 5.35
N PHE A 31 -9.98 4.49 5.72
CA PHE A 31 -9.55 5.11 6.98
C PHE A 31 -9.36 6.64 6.86
N GLY A 32 -9.51 7.20 5.68
CA GLY A 32 -9.37 8.64 5.42
C GLY A 32 -8.08 8.98 4.66
N THR A 33 -7.74 10.28 4.42
CA THR A 33 -8.58 11.43 4.80
C THR A 33 -9.85 11.50 3.96
N PHE A 34 -10.82 12.31 4.43
CA PHE A 34 -12.12 12.46 3.77
C PHE A 34 -12.31 13.84 3.15
N SER A 35 -11.24 14.65 3.10
CA SER A 35 -11.22 15.99 2.49
C SER A 35 -9.83 16.30 1.91
N GLU A 36 -9.74 17.43 1.21
CA GLU A 36 -8.48 17.98 0.69
C GLU A 36 -7.76 18.88 1.71
N ASP A 37 -8.25 18.97 2.95
CA ASP A 37 -7.60 19.75 4.00
C ASP A 37 -6.28 19.08 4.41
N SER A 38 -5.28 19.92 4.67
CA SER A 38 -3.95 19.46 5.06
C SER A 38 -4.02 18.56 6.30
N CYS A 39 -3.41 17.39 6.23
CA CYS A 39 -3.34 16.42 7.31
C CYS A 39 -1.99 15.71 7.35
N ASP A 40 -1.65 15.16 8.51
CA ASP A 40 -0.39 14.46 8.73
C ASP A 40 -0.47 13.02 8.26
N TYR A 41 0.25 12.69 7.18
CA TYR A 41 0.25 11.35 6.58
C TYR A 41 0.63 10.22 7.55
N PRO A 42 1.53 10.39 8.57
CA PRO A 42 1.86 9.29 9.48
C PRO A 42 0.67 8.86 10.34
N ALA A 43 -0.21 9.80 10.73
CA ALA A 43 -1.42 9.51 11.50
C ALA A 43 -2.44 8.64 10.72
N ILE A 44 -2.33 8.64 9.39
CA ILE A 44 -3.15 7.79 8.51
C ILE A 44 -2.44 6.46 8.22
N ALA A 45 -1.15 6.50 7.95
CA ALA A 45 -0.37 5.31 7.62
C ALA A 45 -0.30 4.32 8.79
N GLU A 46 -0.12 4.81 10.02
CA GLU A 46 0.06 3.96 11.21
C GLU A 46 -1.12 3.02 11.48
N PRO A 47 -2.39 3.48 11.64
CA PRO A 47 -3.50 2.58 11.95
C PRO A 47 -3.74 1.55 10.84
N ILE A 48 -3.58 1.92 9.58
CA ILE A 48 -3.71 0.99 8.45
C ILE A 48 -2.61 -0.08 8.51
N SER A 49 -1.38 0.34 8.71
CA SER A 49 -0.24 -0.58 8.78
C SER A 49 -0.38 -1.55 9.95
N ARG A 50 -0.82 -1.09 11.12
CA ARG A 50 -1.07 -1.96 12.26
C ARG A 50 -2.19 -2.97 11.99
N ALA A 51 -3.29 -2.55 11.37
CA ALA A 51 -4.40 -3.42 11.02
C ALA A 51 -4.00 -4.50 9.99
N VAL A 52 -3.17 -4.14 8.99
CA VAL A 52 -2.61 -5.10 8.02
C VAL A 52 -1.62 -6.04 8.73
N ALA A 53 -0.73 -5.54 9.58
CA ALA A 53 0.21 -6.36 10.34
C ALA A 53 -0.49 -7.35 11.29
N ALA A 54 -1.62 -6.95 11.88
CA ALA A 54 -2.46 -7.81 12.72
C ALA A 54 -3.29 -8.85 11.93
N GLY A 55 -3.27 -8.79 10.59
CA GLY A 55 -4.05 -9.70 9.73
C GLY A 55 -5.55 -9.36 9.63
N GLU A 56 -5.98 -8.21 10.14
CA GLU A 56 -7.36 -7.73 10.00
C GLU A 56 -7.70 -7.41 8.53
N PHE A 57 -6.70 -7.00 7.79
CA PHE A 57 -6.77 -6.74 6.34
C PHE A 57 -5.66 -7.49 5.63
N GLU A 58 -6.01 -8.07 4.49
CA GLU A 58 -5.05 -8.83 3.67
C GLU A 58 -4.00 -7.92 3.02
N LYS A 59 -4.42 -6.75 2.58
CA LYS A 59 -3.59 -5.75 1.90
C LYS A 59 -3.96 -4.34 2.29
N GLY A 60 -2.99 -3.44 2.21
CA GLY A 60 -3.19 -2.00 2.37
C GLY A 60 -2.86 -1.21 1.10
N ILE A 61 -3.55 -0.09 0.89
CA ILE A 61 -3.24 0.89 -0.15
C ILE A 61 -3.11 2.25 0.51
N LEU A 62 -1.95 2.88 0.35
CA LEU A 62 -1.63 4.19 0.90
C LEU A 62 -1.28 5.17 -0.21
N ILE A 63 -1.78 6.39 -0.14
CA ILE A 63 -1.55 7.41 -1.16
C ILE A 63 -1.21 8.75 -0.50
N CYS A 64 -0.15 9.38 -0.96
CA CYS A 64 0.12 10.80 -0.67
C CYS A 64 0.64 11.49 -1.93
N GLY A 65 1.16 12.70 -1.82
CA GLY A 65 1.66 13.44 -2.99
C GLY A 65 2.75 12.70 -3.76
N THR A 66 3.75 12.17 -3.07
CA THR A 66 4.88 11.43 -3.67
C THR A 66 4.87 9.94 -3.36
N GLY A 67 4.11 9.50 -2.36
CA GLY A 67 4.16 8.15 -1.80
C GLY A 67 5.33 7.91 -0.84
N ILE A 68 6.36 8.76 -0.85
CA ILE A 68 7.59 8.55 -0.08
C ILE A 68 7.31 8.53 1.43
N GLY A 69 6.65 9.56 1.95
CA GLY A 69 6.36 9.68 3.38
C GLY A 69 5.50 8.54 3.90
N MET A 70 4.44 8.18 3.18
CA MET A 70 3.57 7.03 3.51
C MET A 70 4.35 5.72 3.52
N SER A 71 5.25 5.50 2.55
CA SER A 71 6.10 4.30 2.49
C SER A 71 7.05 4.21 3.68
N ILE A 72 7.69 5.32 4.05
CA ILE A 72 8.59 5.38 5.22
C ILE A 72 7.81 5.08 6.49
N ALA A 73 6.65 5.74 6.69
CA ALA A 73 5.82 5.58 7.88
C ALA A 73 5.32 4.13 8.02
N ALA A 74 4.77 3.56 6.94
CA ALA A 74 4.27 2.19 6.95
C ALA A 74 5.35 1.17 7.29
N ASN A 75 6.54 1.30 6.70
CA ASN A 75 7.67 0.38 6.95
C ASN A 75 8.31 0.54 8.35
N LYS A 76 7.87 1.48 9.18
CA LYS A 76 8.23 1.54 10.61
C LYS A 76 7.45 0.52 11.46
N ILE A 77 6.37 -0.03 10.96
CA ILE A 77 5.53 -0.98 11.67
C ILE A 77 6.04 -2.41 11.38
N PRO A 78 6.39 -3.20 12.42
CA PRO A 78 6.80 -4.58 12.23
C PRO A 78 5.76 -5.41 11.45
N GLY A 79 6.24 -6.29 10.57
CA GLY A 79 5.39 -7.11 9.69
C GLY A 79 4.92 -6.40 8.43
N ILE A 80 5.24 -5.12 8.24
CA ILE A 80 4.90 -4.38 7.04
C ILE A 80 6.03 -4.36 6.02
N ARG A 81 5.66 -4.66 4.79
CA ARG A 81 6.48 -4.53 3.59
C ARG A 81 5.72 -3.66 2.61
N ALA A 82 5.84 -2.34 2.81
CA ALA A 82 5.19 -1.33 1.98
C ALA A 82 6.06 -1.00 0.77
N ALA A 83 5.51 -1.19 -0.42
CA ALA A 83 6.18 -0.95 -1.68
C ALA A 83 5.65 0.34 -2.34
N LEU A 84 6.51 1.35 -2.46
CA LEU A 84 6.25 2.53 -3.28
C LEU A 84 6.49 2.16 -4.75
N CYS A 85 5.42 2.15 -5.54
CA CYS A 85 5.48 1.77 -6.95
C CYS A 85 5.02 2.93 -7.86
N SER A 86 5.81 3.20 -8.89
CA SER A 86 5.48 4.15 -9.97
C SER A 86 5.39 3.48 -11.35
N ASP A 87 5.51 2.15 -11.40
CA ASP A 87 5.37 1.31 -12.59
C ASP A 87 4.81 -0.06 -12.21
N SER A 88 4.26 -0.77 -13.20
CA SER A 88 3.62 -2.06 -12.99
C SER A 88 4.63 -3.19 -12.74
N PHE A 89 5.83 -3.12 -13.33
CA PHE A 89 6.85 -4.15 -13.10
C PHE A 89 7.29 -4.16 -11.64
N SER A 90 7.56 -2.98 -11.06
CA SER A 90 7.89 -2.87 -9.63
C SER A 90 6.76 -3.40 -8.74
N ALA A 91 5.49 -3.14 -9.09
CA ALA A 91 4.34 -3.64 -8.33
C ALA A 91 4.22 -5.17 -8.39
N GLU A 92 4.45 -5.75 -9.57
CA GLU A 92 4.47 -7.21 -9.77
C GLU A 92 5.59 -7.85 -8.94
N MET A 93 6.82 -7.34 -9.05
CA MET A 93 7.98 -7.87 -8.33
C MET A 93 7.86 -7.68 -6.81
N ALA A 94 7.28 -6.58 -6.35
CA ALA A 94 7.00 -6.35 -4.94
C ALA A 94 6.10 -7.46 -4.35
N ARG A 95 5.14 -7.95 -5.14
CA ARG A 95 4.30 -9.08 -4.73
C ARG A 95 5.05 -10.41 -4.87
N GLN A 96 5.56 -10.72 -6.07
CA GLN A 96 6.18 -12.01 -6.35
C GLN A 96 7.39 -12.29 -5.45
N HIS A 97 8.25 -11.31 -5.25
CA HIS A 97 9.53 -11.50 -4.58
C HIS A 97 9.54 -11.08 -3.11
N ASN A 98 8.81 -10.02 -2.76
CA ASN A 98 8.88 -9.41 -1.43
C ASN A 98 7.64 -9.67 -0.58
N ASP A 99 6.61 -10.29 -1.14
CA ASP A 99 5.31 -10.44 -0.49
C ASP A 99 4.83 -9.13 0.13
N ALA A 100 4.99 -8.01 -0.61
CA ALA A 100 4.60 -6.70 -0.14
C ALA A 100 3.11 -6.69 0.21
N ASN A 101 2.77 -6.28 1.43
CA ASN A 101 1.40 -6.28 1.93
C ASN A 101 0.75 -4.89 1.88
N ILE A 102 1.52 -3.85 1.61
CA ILE A 102 1.01 -2.51 1.37
C ILE A 102 1.57 -1.97 0.04
N LEU A 103 0.67 -1.51 -0.85
CA LEU A 103 1.01 -0.70 -2.01
C LEU A 103 0.98 0.77 -1.63
N VAL A 104 2.00 1.52 -2.02
CA VAL A 104 2.04 2.97 -1.83
C VAL A 104 2.15 3.66 -3.19
N LEU A 105 1.34 4.71 -3.38
CA LEU A 105 1.26 5.47 -4.63
C LEU A 105 1.50 6.97 -4.40
N GLY A 106 2.15 7.61 -5.37
CA GLY A 106 2.36 9.05 -5.40
C GLY A 106 1.40 9.73 -6.38
N ALA A 107 0.35 10.39 -5.87
CA ALA A 107 -0.69 10.99 -6.71
C ALA A 107 -0.22 12.15 -7.60
N ARG A 108 0.93 12.78 -7.26
CA ARG A 108 1.57 13.83 -8.08
C ARG A 108 2.66 13.28 -9.00
N VAL A 109 2.94 11.97 -8.93
CA VAL A 109 4.02 11.32 -9.69
C VAL A 109 3.46 10.55 -10.88
N ILE A 110 2.32 9.88 -10.70
CA ILE A 110 1.69 9.04 -11.72
C ILE A 110 0.27 9.49 -12.01
N GLY A 111 -0.16 9.30 -13.25
CA GLY A 111 -1.55 9.55 -13.65
C GLY A 111 -2.49 8.42 -13.21
N THR A 112 -3.79 8.72 -13.18
CA THR A 112 -4.84 7.78 -12.73
C THR A 112 -4.81 6.47 -13.48
N GLY A 113 -4.67 6.47 -14.80
CA GLY A 113 -4.64 5.24 -15.61
C GLY A 113 -3.52 4.30 -15.19
N LEU A 114 -2.30 4.81 -14.98
CA LEU A 114 -1.16 4.03 -14.53
C LEU A 114 -1.37 3.55 -13.07
N ALA A 115 -1.91 4.42 -12.20
CA ALA A 115 -2.20 4.05 -10.82
C ALA A 115 -3.17 2.88 -10.71
N LEU A 116 -4.25 2.87 -11.51
CA LEU A 116 -5.21 1.77 -11.56
C LEU A 116 -4.60 0.49 -12.15
N TYR A 117 -3.71 0.60 -13.12
CA TYR A 117 -2.99 -0.55 -13.66
C TYR A 117 -2.00 -1.14 -12.64
N ILE A 118 -1.27 -0.31 -11.90
CA ILE A 118 -0.40 -0.72 -10.80
C ILE A 118 -1.21 -1.41 -9.69
N LEU A 119 -2.35 -0.82 -9.30
CA LEU A 119 -3.27 -1.40 -8.32
C LEU A 119 -3.74 -2.80 -8.73
N ASP A 120 -4.20 -2.94 -9.97
CA ASP A 120 -4.66 -4.23 -10.51
C ASP A 120 -3.56 -5.29 -10.48
N THR A 121 -2.36 -4.92 -10.95
CA THR A 121 -1.17 -5.78 -10.90
C THR A 121 -0.86 -6.22 -9.48
N PHE A 122 -0.81 -5.28 -8.52
CA PHE A 122 -0.51 -5.59 -7.12
C PHE A 122 -1.56 -6.51 -6.49
N LEU A 123 -2.84 -6.29 -6.76
CA LEU A 123 -3.92 -7.08 -6.17
C LEU A 123 -3.99 -8.50 -6.72
N LYS A 124 -3.67 -8.71 -8.00
CA LYS A 124 -3.75 -10.00 -8.69
C LYS A 124 -2.52 -10.87 -8.54
N THR A 125 -1.35 -10.26 -8.33
CA THR A 125 -0.08 -11.00 -8.31
C THR A 125 0.09 -11.77 -7.01
N PRO A 126 0.28 -13.10 -7.05
CA PRO A 126 0.56 -13.90 -5.88
C PRO A 126 2.03 -13.79 -5.46
N PHE A 127 2.34 -14.21 -4.24
CA PHE A 127 3.73 -14.43 -3.79
C PHE A 127 4.26 -15.75 -4.36
N GLU A 128 5.49 -15.72 -4.92
CA GLU A 128 6.11 -16.92 -5.49
C GLU A 128 6.62 -17.93 -4.43
N GLY A 129 6.91 -17.45 -3.23
CA GLY A 129 7.50 -18.31 -2.19
C GLY A 129 8.93 -18.77 -2.54
N GLY A 130 9.24 -20.03 -2.26
CA GLY A 130 10.54 -20.63 -2.60
C GLY A 130 11.72 -19.85 -2.02
N ARG A 131 12.71 -19.51 -2.87
CA ARG A 131 13.89 -18.72 -2.48
C ARG A 131 13.54 -17.33 -1.94
N HIS A 132 12.41 -16.76 -2.37
CA HIS A 132 11.95 -15.46 -1.91
C HIS A 132 11.41 -15.52 -0.48
N ALA A 133 10.75 -16.62 -0.08
CA ALA A 133 10.27 -16.82 1.29
C ALA A 133 11.41 -16.73 2.32
N ARG A 134 12.57 -17.32 2.03
CA ARG A 134 13.75 -17.21 2.91
C ARG A 134 14.20 -15.74 3.05
N ARG A 135 14.21 -14.98 1.96
CA ARG A 135 14.62 -13.56 2.00
C ARG A 135 13.62 -12.71 2.75
N VAL A 136 12.33 -12.96 2.57
CA VAL A 136 11.27 -12.28 3.33
C VAL A 136 11.38 -12.58 4.83
N ALA A 137 11.68 -13.82 5.22
CA ALA A 137 11.94 -14.19 6.62
C ALA A 137 13.12 -13.39 7.19
N MET A 138 14.22 -13.23 6.45
CA MET A 138 15.38 -12.43 6.87
C MET A 138 15.01 -10.94 7.06
N LEU A 139 14.04 -10.39 6.30
CA LEU A 139 13.54 -9.04 6.56
C LEU A 139 12.83 -8.94 7.91
N GLY A 140 12.04 -9.98 8.27
CA GLY A 140 11.41 -10.06 9.59
C GLY A 140 12.43 -10.16 10.74
N ASP A 141 13.56 -10.87 10.54
CA ASP A 141 14.62 -10.94 11.56
C ASP A 141 15.21 -9.56 11.89
N LEU A 142 15.30 -8.65 10.91
CA LEU A 142 15.80 -7.29 11.13
C LEU A 142 14.90 -6.46 12.05
N GLU A 143 13.62 -6.79 12.17
CA GLU A 143 12.68 -6.11 13.07
C GLU A 143 12.97 -6.44 14.54
N ASN A 144 13.56 -7.59 14.81
CA ASN A 144 13.90 -8.07 16.15
C ASN A 144 15.27 -7.57 16.65
N CYS A 145 16.04 -6.86 15.82
CA CYS A 145 17.36 -6.34 16.13
C CYS A 145 17.35 -4.93 16.75
N ARG A 146 16.19 -4.46 17.24
CA ARG A 146 16.03 -3.12 17.83
C ARG A 146 15.79 -3.21 19.32
#